data_a10e6ea03450d412264b14c6c9f765fd
#
_entry.id   a10e6ea03450d412264b14c6c9f765fd
#
_cell.length_a   1.000
_cell.length_b   1.000
_cell.length_c   1.000
_cell.angle_alpha   90.00
_cell.angle_beta   90.00
_cell.angle_gamma   90.00
#
_symmetry.space_group_name_H-M   'P 1'
#
loop_
_entity.id
_entity.type
_entity.pdbx_description
1 polymer ?
#
loop_
_entity_poly.entity_id
_entity_poly.type
_entity_poly.pdbx_seq_one_letter_code
_entity_poly.pdbx_strand_id
1 'polypeptide(L)'
;MNKPESETPTVQSQRFKPIPLENLTAEQRVLADAVRSGPRGAVKNSAAAKPGPLGGPFNVFLRSPDIGNIIQSLGAAIRFRSSLPPKLNELAIIVTARQWTSQYEWFAHHRLALEAGLDPAIGEDIAQGRRPAKMSEDEAIVYDFSRELHETQGVSDATYQRALDRFGERGVMDLIAVNGYY
;
A
#
# COMPACT_ATOMS: atom_id res chain seq x y z
N MET A 1 -7.16 32.49 33.72
CA MET A 1 -6.38 31.91 32.64
C MET A 1 -7.31 30.97 31.89
N ASN A 2 -7.88 31.41 30.77
CA ASN A 2 -8.75 30.60 29.94
C ASN A 2 -7.89 29.65 29.12
N LYS A 3 -8.18 28.35 29.22
CA LYS A 3 -7.61 27.32 28.35
C LYS A 3 -8.12 27.61 26.92
N PRO A 4 -7.25 27.58 25.88
CA PRO A 4 -7.75 27.69 24.51
C PRO A 4 -8.61 26.45 24.22
N GLU A 5 -9.82 26.70 23.71
CA GLU A 5 -10.69 25.68 23.17
C GLU A 5 -9.95 24.93 22.04
N SER A 6 -9.87 23.61 22.14
CA SER A 6 -9.31 22.77 21.10
C SER A 6 -10.19 22.91 19.86
N GLU A 7 -9.68 23.57 18.82
CA GLU A 7 -10.32 23.58 17.51
C GLU A 7 -10.45 22.12 17.03
N THR A 8 -11.68 21.69 16.87
CA THR A 8 -12.00 20.41 16.24
C THR A 8 -11.45 20.45 14.81
N PRO A 9 -10.62 19.48 14.38
CA PRO A 9 -10.08 19.49 13.02
C PRO A 9 -11.26 19.53 12.04
N THR A 10 -11.36 20.62 11.28
CA THR A 10 -12.31 20.73 10.16
C THR A 10 -12.01 19.59 9.20
N VAL A 11 -13.00 18.73 8.94
CA VAL A 11 -12.91 17.70 7.89
C VAL A 11 -12.53 18.41 6.60
N GLN A 12 -11.29 18.25 6.16
CA GLN A 12 -10.84 18.82 4.90
C GLN A 12 -11.74 18.30 3.79
N SER A 13 -12.39 19.20 3.06
CA SER A 13 -13.20 18.83 1.91
C SER A 13 -12.34 18.04 0.92
N GLN A 14 -12.84 16.92 0.44
CA GLN A 14 -12.13 16.08 -0.52
C GLN A 14 -11.74 16.91 -1.77
N ARG A 15 -10.43 17.10 -2.01
CA ARG A 15 -9.91 17.96 -3.09
C ARG A 15 -10.33 17.45 -4.46
N PHE A 16 -10.27 16.14 -4.70
CA PHE A 16 -10.78 15.51 -5.92
C PHE A 16 -12.12 14.84 -5.61
N LYS A 17 -13.21 15.50 -5.97
CA LYS A 17 -14.55 14.91 -5.85
C LYS A 17 -14.64 13.66 -6.74
N PRO A 18 -15.32 12.58 -6.31
CA PRO A 18 -15.56 11.43 -7.17
C PRO A 18 -16.25 11.82 -8.48
N ILE A 19 -15.82 11.25 -9.61
CA ILE A 19 -16.48 11.47 -10.89
C ILE A 19 -17.57 10.41 -11.04
N PRO A 20 -18.85 10.81 -11.21
CA PRO A 20 -19.92 9.88 -11.55
C PRO A 20 -19.60 9.10 -12.83
N LEU A 21 -20.03 7.85 -12.91
CA LEU A 21 -19.69 6.97 -14.05
C LEU A 21 -20.19 7.50 -15.39
N GLU A 22 -21.34 8.15 -15.37
CA GLU A 22 -21.96 8.80 -16.54
C GLU A 22 -21.14 9.97 -17.07
N ASN A 23 -20.31 10.58 -16.21
CA ASN A 23 -19.50 11.78 -16.55
C ASN A 23 -18.05 11.43 -16.91
N LEU A 24 -17.69 10.14 -16.97
CA LEU A 24 -16.36 9.72 -17.40
C LEU A 24 -16.15 9.97 -18.89
N THR A 25 -14.98 10.53 -19.26
CA THR A 25 -14.53 10.56 -20.65
C THR A 25 -14.25 9.12 -21.15
N ALA A 26 -14.01 8.95 -22.44
CA ALA A 26 -13.67 7.66 -23.01
C ALA A 26 -12.39 7.08 -22.39
N GLU A 27 -11.35 7.89 -22.23
CA GLU A 27 -10.06 7.51 -21.66
C GLU A 27 -10.19 7.16 -20.16
N GLN A 28 -10.97 7.94 -19.41
CA GLN A 28 -11.26 7.67 -18.00
C GLN A 28 -12.04 6.37 -17.82
N ARG A 29 -12.94 6.06 -18.77
CA ARG A 29 -13.71 4.80 -18.76
C ARG A 29 -12.79 3.60 -18.98
N VAL A 30 -11.86 3.69 -19.94
CA VAL A 30 -10.86 2.64 -20.19
C VAL A 30 -10.06 2.33 -18.90
N LEU A 31 -9.59 3.37 -18.21
CA LEU A 31 -8.89 3.18 -16.93
C LEU A 31 -9.79 2.57 -15.85
N ALA A 32 -11.01 3.08 -15.71
CA ALA A 32 -11.95 2.58 -14.72
C ALA A 32 -12.28 1.08 -14.93
N ASP A 33 -12.48 0.68 -16.20
CA ASP A 33 -12.74 -0.69 -16.59
C ASP A 33 -11.53 -1.59 -16.34
N ALA A 34 -10.30 -1.11 -16.64
CA ALA A 34 -9.06 -1.83 -16.35
C ALA A 34 -8.86 -2.09 -14.85
N VAL A 35 -9.17 -1.10 -13.99
CA VAL A 35 -9.10 -1.25 -12.52
C VAL A 35 -10.11 -2.28 -12.03
N ARG A 36 -11.33 -2.29 -12.55
CA ARG A 36 -12.44 -3.15 -12.12
C ARG A 36 -12.35 -4.58 -12.65
N SER A 37 -11.97 -4.74 -13.90
CA SER A 37 -11.83 -6.06 -14.53
C SER A 37 -10.51 -6.75 -14.14
N GLY A 38 -9.55 -6.00 -13.61
CA GLY A 38 -8.28 -6.51 -13.15
C GLY A 38 -8.38 -7.23 -11.80
N PRO A 39 -7.24 -7.78 -11.30
CA PRO A 39 -7.21 -8.57 -10.07
C PRO A 39 -7.69 -7.80 -8.84
N ARG A 40 -7.61 -6.46 -8.84
CA ARG A 40 -8.13 -5.63 -7.74
C ARG A 40 -9.66 -5.70 -7.61
N GLY A 41 -10.38 -5.82 -8.73
CA GLY A 41 -11.84 -5.95 -8.74
C GLY A 41 -12.32 -7.25 -8.08
N ALA A 42 -11.50 -8.29 -8.10
CA ALA A 42 -11.78 -9.57 -7.44
C ALA A 42 -11.54 -9.54 -5.92
N VAL A 43 -10.82 -8.53 -5.40
CA VAL A 43 -10.55 -8.42 -3.96
C VAL A 43 -11.78 -7.89 -3.24
N LYS A 44 -12.36 -8.73 -2.38
CA LYS A 44 -13.56 -8.41 -1.60
C LYS A 44 -13.36 -7.10 -0.81
N ASN A 45 -14.36 -6.23 -0.86
CA ASN A 45 -14.37 -4.92 -0.17
C ASN A 45 -13.28 -3.94 -0.61
N SER A 46 -12.58 -4.19 -1.72
CA SER A 46 -11.64 -3.22 -2.28
C SER A 46 -12.36 -1.98 -2.83
N ALA A 47 -11.65 -0.87 -2.96
CA ALA A 47 -12.19 0.32 -3.62
C ALA A 47 -12.56 0.06 -5.09
N ALA A 48 -11.86 -0.88 -5.76
CA ALA A 48 -12.13 -1.29 -7.13
C ALA A 48 -13.40 -2.15 -7.28
N ALA A 49 -13.72 -2.96 -6.25
CA ALA A 49 -14.88 -3.87 -6.27
C ALA A 49 -16.21 -3.16 -5.94
N LYS A 50 -16.17 -1.97 -5.34
CA LYS A 50 -17.39 -1.24 -4.96
C LYS A 50 -18.10 -0.68 -6.20
N PRO A 51 -19.46 -0.75 -6.23
CA PRO A 51 -20.24 -0.08 -7.27
C PRO A 51 -20.13 1.45 -7.18
N GLY A 52 -20.44 2.14 -8.28
CA GLY A 52 -20.43 3.60 -8.34
C GLY A 52 -19.05 4.19 -8.69
N PRO A 53 -18.79 5.47 -8.40
CA PRO A 53 -17.51 6.12 -8.70
C PRO A 53 -16.31 5.42 -8.11
N LEU A 54 -15.15 5.47 -8.78
CA LEU A 54 -13.91 4.96 -8.22
C LEU A 54 -13.49 5.77 -7.00
N GLY A 55 -13.12 5.07 -5.92
CA GLY A 55 -12.63 5.67 -4.69
C GLY A 55 -11.11 5.59 -4.52
N GLY A 56 -10.60 6.19 -3.43
CA GLY A 56 -9.18 6.16 -3.08
C GLY A 56 -8.28 6.73 -4.19
N PRO A 57 -7.09 6.15 -4.40
CA PRO A 57 -6.15 6.64 -5.39
C PRO A 57 -6.68 6.54 -6.83
N PHE A 58 -7.58 5.59 -7.10
CA PHE A 58 -8.13 5.41 -8.46
C PHE A 58 -8.95 6.61 -8.92
N ASN A 59 -9.67 7.30 -8.00
CA ASN A 59 -10.33 8.55 -8.34
C ASN A 59 -9.32 9.64 -8.75
N VAL A 60 -8.14 9.66 -8.11
CA VAL A 60 -7.06 10.60 -8.47
C VAL A 60 -6.49 10.26 -9.85
N PHE A 61 -6.26 8.98 -10.13
CA PHE A 61 -5.72 8.49 -11.41
C PHE A 61 -6.60 8.87 -12.60
N LEU A 62 -7.92 8.98 -12.41
CA LEU A 62 -8.84 9.44 -13.45
C LEU A 62 -8.56 10.88 -13.95
N ARG A 63 -7.77 11.69 -13.21
CA ARG A 63 -7.42 13.06 -13.64
C ARG A 63 -6.33 13.10 -14.71
N SER A 64 -5.56 12.02 -14.83
CA SER A 64 -4.56 11.82 -15.87
C SER A 64 -4.61 10.35 -16.29
N PRO A 65 -5.58 9.96 -17.16
CA PRO A 65 -5.87 8.56 -17.45
C PRO A 65 -4.67 7.79 -17.99
N ASP A 66 -3.84 8.41 -18.83
CA ASP A 66 -2.67 7.77 -19.43
C ASP A 66 -1.64 7.39 -18.34
N ILE A 67 -1.26 8.35 -17.50
CA ILE A 67 -0.35 8.11 -16.38
C ILE A 67 -1.02 7.21 -15.33
N GLY A 68 -2.28 7.46 -15.02
CA GLY A 68 -3.07 6.69 -14.07
C GLY A 68 -3.17 5.21 -14.44
N ASN A 69 -3.28 4.90 -15.74
CA ASN A 69 -3.31 3.51 -16.20
C ASN A 69 -1.96 2.80 -16.06
N ILE A 70 -0.85 3.52 -16.29
CA ILE A 70 0.50 2.98 -16.04
C ILE A 70 0.70 2.71 -14.54
N ILE A 71 0.37 3.67 -13.69
CA ILE A 71 0.50 3.55 -12.24
C ILE A 71 -0.34 2.40 -11.69
N GLN A 72 -1.62 2.30 -12.08
CA GLN A 72 -2.49 1.22 -11.61
C GLN A 72 -2.00 -0.14 -12.10
N SER A 73 -1.47 -0.24 -13.33
CA SER A 73 -0.92 -1.48 -13.90
C SER A 73 0.34 -1.92 -13.17
N LEU A 74 1.24 -0.97 -12.87
CA LEU A 74 2.44 -1.21 -12.05
C LEU A 74 2.04 -1.74 -10.66
N GLY A 75 1.14 -1.06 -9.97
CA GLY A 75 0.70 -1.51 -8.66
C GLY A 75 -0.05 -2.85 -8.68
N ALA A 76 -0.74 -3.18 -9.77
CA ALA A 76 -1.30 -4.52 -9.94
C ALA A 76 -0.20 -5.58 -10.09
N ALA A 77 0.85 -5.28 -10.85
CA ALA A 77 1.98 -6.19 -11.00
C ALA A 77 2.71 -6.41 -9.66
N ILE A 78 3.06 -5.35 -8.95
CA ILE A 78 3.73 -5.40 -7.64
C ILE A 78 2.92 -6.23 -6.64
N ARG A 79 1.61 -6.05 -6.60
CA ARG A 79 0.76 -6.72 -5.62
C ARG A 79 0.44 -8.18 -5.97
N PHE A 80 0.20 -8.50 -7.24
CA PHE A 80 -0.37 -9.79 -7.64
C PHE A 80 0.61 -10.68 -8.41
N ARG A 81 1.82 -10.18 -8.75
CA ARG A 81 2.86 -10.94 -9.46
C ARG A 81 4.19 -10.97 -8.73
N SER A 82 4.25 -10.40 -7.52
CA SER A 82 5.43 -10.46 -6.67
C SER A 82 5.82 -11.92 -6.39
N SER A 83 7.12 -12.18 -6.31
CA SER A 83 7.66 -13.46 -5.85
C SER A 83 7.58 -13.61 -4.33
N LEU A 84 7.35 -12.51 -3.60
CA LEU A 84 7.13 -12.57 -2.17
C LEU A 84 5.76 -13.18 -1.85
N PRO A 85 5.66 -14.06 -0.84
CA PRO A 85 4.37 -14.51 -0.33
C PRO A 85 3.44 -13.33 0.00
N PRO A 86 2.11 -13.46 -0.21
CA PRO A 86 1.16 -12.36 0.04
C PRO A 86 1.31 -11.72 1.42
N LYS A 87 1.51 -12.52 2.47
CA LYS A 87 1.75 -12.02 3.83
C LYS A 87 2.94 -11.08 3.93
N LEU A 88 4.05 -11.43 3.29
CA LEU A 88 5.28 -10.63 3.32
C LEU A 88 5.16 -9.36 2.47
N ASN A 89 4.47 -9.47 1.33
CA ASN A 89 4.20 -8.30 0.48
C ASN A 89 3.30 -7.29 1.21
N GLU A 90 2.22 -7.74 1.85
CA GLU A 90 1.34 -6.88 2.64
C GLU A 90 2.06 -6.32 3.89
N LEU A 91 2.98 -7.08 4.51
CA LEU A 91 3.83 -6.57 5.60
C LEU A 91 4.68 -5.37 5.14
N ALA A 92 5.37 -5.47 4.00
CA ALA A 92 6.13 -4.36 3.44
C ALA A 92 5.24 -3.13 3.19
N ILE A 93 4.03 -3.34 2.67
CA ILE A 93 3.07 -2.25 2.41
C ILE A 93 2.67 -1.54 3.70
N ILE A 94 2.35 -2.27 4.77
CA ILE A 94 1.95 -1.61 6.04
C ILE A 94 3.10 -0.94 6.76
N VAL A 95 4.34 -1.43 6.62
CA VAL A 95 5.54 -0.72 7.11
C VAL A 95 5.70 0.61 6.38
N THR A 96 5.58 0.60 5.05
CA THR A 96 5.62 1.82 4.22
C THR A 96 4.48 2.77 4.59
N ALA A 97 3.26 2.26 4.70
CA ALA A 97 2.09 3.05 5.08
C ALA A 97 2.28 3.75 6.44
N ARG A 98 2.87 3.05 7.42
CA ARG A 98 3.17 3.62 8.74
C ARG A 98 4.25 4.70 8.66
N GLN A 99 5.29 4.47 7.88
CA GLN A 99 6.38 5.43 7.67
C GLN A 99 5.86 6.78 7.13
N TRP A 100 5.01 6.73 6.12
CA TRP A 100 4.44 7.91 5.47
C TRP A 100 3.14 8.41 6.10
N THR A 101 2.68 7.78 7.19
CA THR A 101 1.41 8.11 7.84
C THR A 101 0.24 8.07 6.85
N SER A 102 0.29 7.13 5.88
CA SER A 102 -0.76 6.92 4.89
C SER A 102 -1.93 6.14 5.48
N GLN A 103 -2.94 6.86 5.96
CA GLN A 103 -4.13 6.24 6.57
C GLN A 103 -4.89 5.37 5.57
N TYR A 104 -4.90 5.73 4.29
CA TYR A 104 -5.59 4.95 3.26
C TYR A 104 -4.92 3.60 3.04
N GLU A 105 -3.59 3.59 2.84
CA GLU A 105 -2.84 2.34 2.63
C GLU A 105 -2.86 1.48 3.88
N TRP A 106 -2.74 2.08 5.08
CA TRP A 106 -2.91 1.36 6.34
C TRP A 106 -4.28 0.67 6.43
N PHE A 107 -5.36 1.42 6.22
CA PHE A 107 -6.73 0.90 6.30
C PHE A 107 -6.97 -0.25 5.31
N ALA A 108 -6.50 -0.08 4.08
CA ALA A 108 -6.71 -1.08 3.03
C ALA A 108 -5.85 -2.34 3.26
N HIS A 109 -4.57 -2.16 3.59
CA HIS A 109 -3.57 -3.23 3.56
C HIS A 109 -3.35 -3.93 4.90
N HIS A 110 -3.57 -3.27 6.05
CA HIS A 110 -3.51 -3.93 7.35
C HIS A 110 -4.51 -5.10 7.44
N ARG A 111 -5.75 -4.88 6.99
CA ARG A 111 -6.75 -5.97 6.92
C ARG A 111 -6.27 -7.13 6.04
N LEU A 112 -5.69 -6.83 4.89
CA LEU A 112 -5.20 -7.84 3.94
C LEU A 112 -3.99 -8.60 4.49
N ALA A 113 -3.11 -7.92 5.23
CA ALA A 113 -2.00 -8.55 5.93
C ALA A 113 -2.51 -9.60 6.96
N LEU A 114 -3.55 -9.24 7.73
CA LEU A 114 -4.19 -10.17 8.67
C LEU A 114 -4.87 -11.33 7.95
N GLU A 115 -5.60 -11.08 6.87
CA GLU A 115 -6.21 -12.11 6.01
C GLU A 115 -5.17 -13.05 5.40
N ALA A 116 -3.96 -12.54 5.10
CA ALA A 116 -2.82 -13.33 4.62
C ALA A 116 -2.06 -14.06 5.73
N GLY A 117 -2.50 -13.94 6.99
CA GLY A 117 -1.94 -14.65 8.14
C GLY A 117 -0.83 -13.92 8.89
N LEU A 118 -0.76 -12.60 8.80
CA LEU A 118 0.10 -11.80 9.69
C LEU A 118 -0.46 -11.84 11.12
N ASP A 119 0.42 -12.07 12.11
CA ASP A 119 0.01 -12.01 13.53
C ASP A 119 -0.48 -10.58 13.86
N PRO A 120 -1.69 -10.42 14.43
CA PRO A 120 -2.21 -9.10 14.83
C PRO A 120 -1.25 -8.29 15.72
N ALA A 121 -0.46 -8.96 16.58
CA ALA A 121 0.50 -8.29 17.44
C ALA A 121 1.62 -7.60 16.64
N ILE A 122 2.00 -8.15 15.47
CA ILE A 122 2.96 -7.50 14.55
C ILE A 122 2.37 -6.21 14.00
N GLY A 123 1.11 -6.27 13.53
CA GLY A 123 0.41 -5.07 13.05
C GLY A 123 0.29 -3.99 14.11
N GLU A 124 -0.03 -4.37 15.34
CA GLU A 124 -0.15 -3.43 16.48
C GLU A 124 1.20 -2.77 16.81
N ASP A 125 2.30 -3.52 16.86
CA ASP A 125 3.63 -2.96 17.10
C ASP A 125 4.04 -1.99 15.98
N ILE A 126 3.77 -2.32 14.72
CA ILE A 126 4.03 -1.43 13.58
C ILE A 126 3.19 -0.15 13.71
N ALA A 127 1.89 -0.25 14.04
CA ALA A 127 1.02 0.90 14.24
C ALA A 127 1.57 1.88 15.27
N GLN A 128 2.17 1.35 16.34
CA GLN A 128 2.78 2.13 17.41
C GLN A 128 4.23 2.56 17.11
N GLY A 129 4.77 2.25 15.94
CA GLY A 129 6.14 2.59 15.54
C GLY A 129 7.20 1.75 16.25
N ARG A 130 6.83 0.63 16.86
CA ARG A 130 7.75 -0.30 17.50
C ARG A 130 8.18 -1.41 16.54
N ARG A 131 9.41 -1.91 16.73
CA ARG A 131 9.84 -3.12 16.05
C ARG A 131 9.11 -4.33 16.67
N PRO A 132 8.37 -5.13 15.88
CA PRO A 132 7.68 -6.30 16.42
C PRO A 132 8.64 -7.33 17.00
N ALA A 133 8.26 -7.91 18.14
CA ALA A 133 9.11 -8.87 18.85
C ALA A 133 8.93 -10.31 18.35
N LYS A 134 7.77 -10.66 17.79
CA LYS A 134 7.38 -12.05 17.44
C LYS A 134 7.35 -12.31 15.92
N MET A 135 8.24 -11.69 15.17
CA MET A 135 8.36 -11.94 13.74
C MET A 135 9.07 -13.28 13.47
N SER A 136 8.60 -14.03 12.47
CA SER A 136 9.42 -15.07 11.85
C SER A 136 10.65 -14.46 11.19
N GLU A 137 11.62 -15.29 10.81
CA GLU A 137 12.83 -14.81 10.12
C GLU A 137 12.50 -14.06 8.83
N ASP A 138 11.59 -14.58 8.01
CA ASP A 138 11.14 -13.94 6.77
C ASP A 138 10.48 -12.57 7.02
N GLU A 139 9.62 -12.51 8.02
CA GLU A 139 8.97 -11.26 8.42
C GLU A 139 9.99 -10.24 8.94
N ALA A 140 10.98 -10.68 9.73
CA ALA A 140 12.03 -9.81 10.22
C ALA A 140 12.91 -9.25 9.08
N ILE A 141 13.26 -10.08 8.08
CA ILE A 141 14.02 -9.62 6.91
C ILE A 141 13.23 -8.54 6.15
N VAL A 142 11.96 -8.76 5.86
CA VAL A 142 11.11 -7.81 5.14
C VAL A 142 10.91 -6.53 5.95
N TYR A 143 10.65 -6.64 7.24
CA TYR A 143 10.49 -5.49 8.12
C TYR A 143 11.77 -4.66 8.19
N ASP A 144 12.92 -5.30 8.49
CA ASP A 144 14.20 -4.62 8.65
C ASP A 144 14.62 -3.94 7.33
N PHE A 145 14.45 -4.61 6.18
CA PHE A 145 14.72 -4.03 4.87
C PHE A 145 13.88 -2.80 4.59
N SER A 146 12.57 -2.89 4.79
CA SER A 146 11.64 -1.79 4.54
C SER A 146 11.90 -0.62 5.47
N ARG A 147 12.12 -0.87 6.77
CA ARG A 147 12.44 0.17 7.76
C ARG A 147 13.74 0.88 7.44
N GLU A 148 14.81 0.15 7.19
CA GLU A 148 16.10 0.73 6.89
C GLU A 148 16.06 1.57 5.61
N LEU A 149 15.42 1.05 4.55
CA LEU A 149 15.25 1.77 3.29
C LEU A 149 14.56 3.12 3.48
N HIS A 150 13.51 3.17 4.30
CA HIS A 150 12.77 4.41 4.54
C HIS A 150 13.47 5.36 5.52
N GLU A 151 14.20 4.85 6.51
CA GLU A 151 14.85 5.68 7.53
C GLU A 151 16.18 6.28 7.06
N THR A 152 16.94 5.51 6.25
CA THR A 152 18.29 5.90 5.85
C THR A 152 18.44 6.16 4.34
N GLN A 153 17.35 6.04 3.56
CA GLN A 153 17.32 6.17 2.10
C GLN A 153 18.25 5.18 1.37
N GLY A 154 18.55 4.07 2.03
CA GLY A 154 19.38 2.99 1.54
C GLY A 154 19.23 1.76 2.41
N VAL A 155 19.92 0.70 2.06
CA VAL A 155 19.95 -0.56 2.81
C VAL A 155 21.41 -0.95 3.02
N SER A 156 21.79 -1.29 4.25
CA SER A 156 23.15 -1.75 4.56
C SER A 156 23.45 -3.08 3.86
N ASP A 157 24.73 -3.36 3.63
CA ASP A 157 25.16 -4.62 3.02
C ASP A 157 24.64 -5.84 3.81
N ALA A 158 24.62 -5.75 5.13
CA ALA A 158 24.12 -6.84 5.98
C ALA A 158 22.63 -7.11 5.77
N THR A 159 21.79 -6.06 5.73
CA THR A 159 20.36 -6.19 5.48
C THR A 159 20.09 -6.63 4.04
N TYR A 160 20.81 -6.07 3.07
CA TYR A 160 20.75 -6.49 1.68
C TYR A 160 21.10 -7.98 1.52
N GLN A 161 22.20 -8.44 2.11
CA GLN A 161 22.65 -9.83 1.97
C GLN A 161 21.63 -10.80 2.58
N ARG A 162 21.04 -10.49 3.73
CA ARG A 162 19.97 -11.32 4.33
C ARG A 162 18.78 -11.47 3.39
N ALA A 163 18.36 -10.37 2.75
CA ALA A 163 17.25 -10.40 1.80
C ALA A 163 17.61 -11.17 0.53
N LEU A 164 18.85 -11.00 0.03
CA LEU A 164 19.36 -11.69 -1.14
C LEU A 164 19.45 -13.21 -0.92
N ASP A 165 20.01 -13.63 0.21
CA ASP A 165 20.17 -15.05 0.56
C ASP A 165 18.81 -15.74 0.71
N ARG A 166 17.81 -15.02 1.22
CA ARG A 166 16.47 -15.58 1.49
C ARG A 166 15.54 -15.54 0.28
N PHE A 167 15.51 -14.46 -0.47
CA PHE A 167 14.52 -14.21 -1.52
C PHE A 167 15.13 -14.12 -2.93
N GLY A 168 16.45 -14.16 -3.06
CA GLY A 168 17.16 -13.97 -4.31
C GLY A 168 17.04 -12.55 -4.89
N GLU A 169 17.70 -12.30 -6.01
CA GLU A 169 17.67 -10.99 -6.68
C GLU A 169 16.25 -10.53 -7.03
N ARG A 170 15.39 -11.46 -7.43
CA ARG A 170 14.01 -11.16 -7.77
C ARG A 170 13.23 -10.68 -6.55
N GLY A 171 13.38 -11.34 -5.40
CA GLY A 171 12.71 -10.92 -4.16
C GLY A 171 13.22 -9.58 -3.65
N VAL A 172 14.51 -9.30 -3.78
CA VAL A 172 15.08 -7.97 -3.46
C VAL A 172 14.48 -6.90 -4.38
N MET A 173 14.38 -7.16 -5.69
CA MET A 173 13.74 -6.22 -6.62
C MET A 173 12.27 -5.99 -6.28
N ASP A 174 11.54 -7.05 -5.91
CA ASP A 174 10.13 -6.95 -5.50
C ASP A 174 9.99 -6.14 -4.19
N LEU A 175 10.93 -6.28 -3.22
CA LEU A 175 10.97 -5.44 -2.00
C LEU A 175 11.21 -3.97 -2.34
N ILE A 176 12.15 -3.67 -3.23
CA ILE A 176 12.39 -2.29 -3.67
C ILE A 176 11.13 -1.73 -4.34
N ALA A 177 10.52 -2.51 -5.23
CA ALA A 177 9.33 -2.08 -5.98
C ALA A 177 8.13 -1.80 -5.06
N VAL A 178 7.86 -2.67 -4.09
CA VAL A 178 6.72 -2.47 -3.16
C VAL A 178 6.93 -1.27 -2.26
N ASN A 179 8.13 -1.08 -1.71
CA ASN A 179 8.45 0.06 -0.85
C ASN A 179 8.46 1.41 -1.61
N GLY A 180 8.83 1.39 -2.91
CA GLY A 180 8.84 2.58 -3.75
C GLY A 180 7.48 2.96 -4.34
N TYR A 181 6.54 2.01 -4.40
CA TYR A 181 5.22 2.26 -5.00
C TYR A 181 4.20 2.77 -3.96
N TYR A 182 4.21 2.26 -2.75
CA TYR A 182 3.28 2.60 -1.70
C TYR A 182 3.78 3.76 -0.83
#